data_c9edb57658da123353caeff459db0a1f
#
_entry.id   c9edb57658da123353caeff459db0a1f
#
_cell.length_a   1.000
_cell.length_b   1.000
_cell.length_c   1.000
_cell.angle_alpha   90.00
_cell.angle_beta   90.00
_cell.angle_gamma   90.00
#
_symmetry.space_group_name_H-M   'P 1'
#
loop_
_entity.id
_entity.type
_entity.pdbx_description
1 polymer ?
#
loop_
_entity_poly.entity_id
_entity_poly.type
_entity_poly.pdbx_seq_one_letter_code
_entity_poly.pdbx_strand_id
1 'polypeptide(L)'
;GYSASASEIVAGALQDQDRALVVGVTTFGKGLVQSVYRLDGGYAIKLTTGKWFTPSGRTIQRERVLDASGRLVEVHPDSLESDSARAARPMFRSTGGRPVFGGGGVTPDIVVPYDTLTAAEL
;
A
#
# COMPACT_ATOMS: atom_id res chain seq x y z
N GLY A 1 -2.44 -5.42 7.12
CA GLY A 1 -3.50 -5.13 6.24
C GLY A 1 -3.50 -5.84 4.91
N TYR A 2 -4.59 -6.57 4.70
CA TYR A 2 -4.80 -7.24 3.40
C TYR A 2 -5.58 -6.37 2.41
N SER A 3 -6.01 -5.15 2.80
CA SER A 3 -6.64 -4.21 1.88
C SER A 3 -5.66 -3.81 0.78
N ALA A 4 -6.06 -3.98 -0.47
CA ALA A 4 -5.18 -3.80 -1.60
C ALA A 4 -5.89 -3.18 -2.82
N SER A 5 -5.11 -2.61 -3.75
CA SER A 5 -5.56 -2.17 -5.06
C SER A 5 -6.68 -1.12 -5.00
N ALA A 6 -7.86 -1.37 -5.56
CA ALA A 6 -8.97 -0.40 -5.62
C ALA A 6 -9.38 0.14 -4.25
N SER A 7 -9.38 -0.69 -3.20
CA SER A 7 -9.67 -0.24 -1.83
C SER A 7 -8.64 0.76 -1.31
N GLU A 8 -7.37 0.60 -1.69
CA GLU A 8 -6.31 1.54 -1.33
C GLU A 8 -6.43 2.86 -2.09
N ILE A 9 -6.88 2.81 -3.35
CA ILE A 9 -7.14 4.01 -4.15
C ILE A 9 -8.22 4.85 -3.50
N VAL A 10 -9.33 4.22 -3.09
CA VAL A 10 -10.44 4.91 -2.42
C VAL A 10 -9.99 5.47 -1.06
N ALA A 11 -9.35 4.65 -0.22
CA ALA A 11 -8.87 5.08 1.08
C ALA A 11 -7.86 6.22 0.97
N GLY A 12 -6.87 6.09 0.07
CA GLY A 12 -5.87 7.12 -0.14
C GLY A 12 -6.44 8.43 -0.70
N ALA A 13 -7.41 8.36 -1.60
CA ALA A 13 -8.07 9.54 -2.13
C ALA A 13 -8.87 10.29 -1.05
N LEU A 14 -9.62 9.57 -0.22
CA LEU A 14 -10.39 10.17 0.88
C LEU A 14 -9.47 10.77 1.95
N GLN A 15 -8.36 10.07 2.27
CA GLN A 15 -7.36 10.57 3.22
C GLN A 15 -6.68 11.84 2.70
N ASP A 16 -6.25 11.86 1.45
CA ASP A 16 -5.56 13.00 0.84
C ASP A 16 -6.44 14.23 0.69
N GLN A 17 -7.75 14.02 0.51
CA GLN A 17 -8.75 15.09 0.43
C GLN A 17 -9.32 15.50 1.79
N ASP A 18 -8.81 14.95 2.89
CA ASP A 18 -9.32 15.19 4.26
C ASP A 18 -10.82 14.91 4.41
N ARG A 19 -11.34 13.92 3.67
CA ARG A 19 -12.75 13.51 3.68
C ARG A 19 -13.04 12.35 4.62
N ALA A 20 -11.98 11.61 5.02
CA ALA A 20 -12.08 10.53 5.99
C ALA A 20 -10.77 10.37 6.78
N LEU A 21 -10.88 9.77 7.95
CA LEU A 21 -9.75 9.22 8.70
C LEU A 21 -9.60 7.75 8.35
N VAL A 22 -8.37 7.32 8.10
CA VAL A 22 -8.03 5.92 7.90
C VAL A 22 -7.61 5.34 9.24
N VAL A 23 -8.29 4.27 9.66
CA VAL A 23 -8.06 3.60 10.94
C VAL A 23 -7.66 2.15 10.70
N GLY A 24 -6.67 1.64 11.41
CA GLY A 24 -6.20 0.26 11.31
C GLY A 24 -4.69 0.15 11.18
N VAL A 25 -4.22 -0.71 10.28
CA VAL A 25 -2.80 -0.90 9.97
C VAL A 25 -2.51 -0.48 8.54
N THR A 26 -1.23 -0.26 8.22
CA THR A 26 -0.79 0.07 6.85
C THR A 26 -1.28 -0.99 5.86
N THR A 27 -1.83 -0.56 4.75
CA THR A 27 -2.41 -1.44 3.73
C THR A 27 -1.34 -2.17 2.90
N PHE A 28 -1.76 -3.05 2.01
CA PHE A 28 -0.87 -3.93 1.26
C PHE A 28 0.16 -3.19 0.38
N GLY A 29 -0.26 -2.14 -0.32
CA GLY A 29 0.62 -1.35 -1.20
C GLY A 29 0.66 -1.84 -2.65
N LYS A 30 -0.51 -2.15 -3.23
CA LYS A 30 -0.64 -2.55 -4.64
C LYS A 30 -1.14 -1.38 -5.48
N GLY A 31 -0.21 -0.58 -6.00
CA GLY A 31 -0.45 0.64 -6.78
C GLY A 31 -0.10 0.53 -8.25
N LEU A 32 -0.01 -0.68 -8.82
CA LEU A 32 0.32 -0.88 -10.24
C LEU A 32 -0.92 -1.12 -11.08
N VAL A 33 -0.92 -0.57 -12.29
CA VAL A 33 -1.86 -0.88 -13.36
C VAL A 33 -1.26 -1.97 -14.22
N GLN A 34 -2.03 -3.02 -14.49
CA GLN A 34 -1.62 -4.14 -15.32
C GLN A 34 -2.61 -4.33 -16.46
N SER A 35 -2.09 -4.47 -17.67
CA SER A 35 -2.86 -4.78 -18.88
C SER A 35 -2.61 -6.21 -19.34
N VAL A 36 -3.66 -6.87 -19.80
CA VAL A 36 -3.58 -8.24 -20.33
C VAL A 36 -3.70 -8.18 -21.83
N TYR A 37 -2.70 -8.71 -22.53
CA TYR A 37 -2.67 -8.81 -23.98
C TYR A 37 -2.84 -10.27 -24.38
N ARG A 38 -3.79 -10.54 -25.25
CA ARG A 38 -4.00 -11.88 -25.81
C ARG A 38 -2.97 -12.14 -26.90
N LEU A 39 -2.42 -13.35 -26.90
CA LEU A 39 -1.46 -13.83 -27.88
C LEU A 39 -2.09 -14.99 -28.66
N ASP A 40 -1.50 -15.31 -29.82
CA ASP A 40 -1.92 -16.45 -30.62
C ASP A 40 -1.74 -17.76 -29.84
N GLY A 41 -2.55 -18.77 -30.16
CA GLY A 41 -2.51 -20.06 -29.46
C GLY A 41 -3.19 -20.09 -28.09
N GLY A 42 -4.01 -19.07 -27.76
CA GLY A 42 -4.76 -19.02 -26.48
C GLY A 42 -3.94 -18.55 -25.28
N TYR A 43 -2.74 -18.06 -25.49
CA TYR A 43 -1.88 -17.49 -24.45
C TYR A 43 -2.28 -16.04 -24.14
N ALA A 44 -1.84 -15.56 -22.99
CA ALA A 44 -1.95 -14.16 -22.63
C ALA A 44 -0.70 -13.71 -21.86
N ILE A 45 -0.27 -12.49 -22.10
CA ILE A 45 0.78 -11.82 -21.33
C ILE A 45 0.18 -10.70 -20.50
N LYS A 46 0.60 -10.59 -19.24
CA LYS A 46 0.20 -9.56 -18.31
C LYS A 46 1.39 -8.65 -18.03
N LEU A 47 1.26 -7.40 -18.43
CA LEU A 47 2.33 -6.41 -18.31
C LEU A 47 1.90 -5.25 -17.40
N THR A 48 2.84 -4.75 -16.61
CA THR A 48 2.65 -3.50 -15.87
C THR A 48 2.76 -2.33 -16.83
N THR A 49 1.72 -1.52 -16.92
CA THR A 49 1.59 -0.40 -17.85
C THR A 49 1.54 0.96 -17.17
N GLY A 50 1.41 1.02 -15.84
CA GLY A 50 1.35 2.27 -15.11
C GLY A 50 1.39 2.11 -13.60
N LYS A 51 1.41 3.25 -12.92
CA LYS A 51 1.30 3.35 -11.45
C LYS A 51 0.14 4.27 -11.11
N TRP A 52 -0.53 3.96 -10.01
CA TRP A 52 -1.51 4.84 -9.41
C TRP A 52 -0.84 5.89 -8.52
N PHE A 53 -1.36 7.12 -8.63
CA PHE A 53 -1.02 8.22 -7.75
C PHE A 53 -2.31 8.74 -7.11
N THR A 54 -2.25 9.06 -5.83
CA THR A 54 -3.35 9.67 -5.11
C THR A 54 -3.42 11.19 -5.39
N PRO A 55 -4.46 11.91 -4.95
CA PRO A 55 -4.57 13.35 -5.16
C PRO A 55 -3.37 14.17 -4.67
N SER A 56 -2.68 13.74 -3.61
CA SER A 56 -1.46 14.39 -3.12
C SER A 56 -0.22 14.12 -3.98
N GLY A 57 -0.33 13.26 -5.01
CA GLY A 57 0.78 12.87 -5.89
C GLY A 57 1.63 11.73 -5.35
N ARG A 58 1.28 11.12 -4.21
CA ARG A 58 2.01 9.95 -3.70
C ARG A 58 1.59 8.67 -4.41
N THR A 59 2.55 7.76 -4.64
CA THR A 59 2.24 6.39 -5.01
C THR A 59 2.04 5.54 -3.75
N ILE A 60 1.05 4.65 -3.79
CA ILE A 60 0.83 3.64 -2.75
C ILE A 60 1.63 2.36 -3.00
N GLN A 61 2.25 2.23 -4.18
CA GLN A 61 3.00 1.04 -4.55
C GLN A 61 4.15 0.79 -3.58
N ARG A 62 4.15 -0.38 -2.96
CA ARG A 62 5.28 -0.88 -2.18
C ARG A 62 6.38 -1.34 -3.12
N GLU A 63 7.59 -0.90 -2.89
CA GLU A 63 8.73 -1.36 -3.65
C GLU A 63 9.10 -2.79 -3.25
N ARG A 64 9.53 -3.56 -4.24
CA ARG A 64 10.09 -4.88 -4.03
C ARG A 64 11.57 -4.73 -3.77
N VAL A 65 12.07 -5.48 -2.82
CA VAL A 65 13.50 -5.55 -2.53
C VAL A 65 14.07 -6.90 -2.99
N LEU A 66 15.33 -6.90 -3.38
CA LEU A 66 16.04 -8.15 -3.64
C LEU A 66 16.42 -8.77 -2.28
N ASP A 67 16.07 -10.02 -2.10
CA ASP A 67 16.58 -10.80 -0.97
C ASP A 67 18.04 -11.24 -1.20
N ALA A 68 18.62 -11.90 -0.22
CA ALA A 68 20.01 -12.40 -0.29
C ALA A 68 20.23 -13.42 -1.43
N SER A 69 19.18 -14.01 -1.99
CA SER A 69 19.22 -14.91 -3.14
C SER A 69 19.04 -14.21 -4.49
N GLY A 70 18.87 -12.89 -4.50
CA GLY A 70 18.62 -12.10 -5.70
C GLY A 70 17.17 -12.19 -6.21
N ARG A 71 16.21 -12.67 -5.41
CA ARG A 71 14.80 -12.74 -5.76
C ARG A 71 14.10 -11.46 -5.32
N LEU A 72 13.21 -10.93 -6.18
CA LEU A 72 12.32 -9.84 -5.80
C LEU A 72 11.28 -10.36 -4.81
N VAL A 73 11.36 -9.90 -3.57
CA VAL A 73 10.39 -10.19 -2.52
C VAL A 73 9.59 -8.95 -2.15
N GLU A 74 8.31 -9.13 -1.89
CA GLU A 74 7.49 -8.09 -1.30
C GLU A 74 7.70 -8.15 0.21
N VAL A 75 8.07 -7.01 0.80
CA VAL A 75 8.12 -6.92 2.26
C VAL A 75 6.67 -6.83 2.75
N HIS A 76 6.12 -7.97 3.18
CA HIS A 76 4.79 -8.01 3.77
C HIS A 76 4.78 -7.27 5.11
N PRO A 77 3.78 -6.44 5.35
CA PRO A 77 3.61 -5.76 6.63
C PRO A 77 2.94 -6.67 7.66
N ASP A 78 3.49 -7.85 7.92
CA ASP A 78 3.01 -8.72 9.00
C ASP A 78 3.35 -8.16 10.39
N SER A 79 4.17 -7.12 10.42
CA SER A 79 4.49 -6.35 11.62
C SER A 79 3.95 -4.93 11.48
N LEU A 80 3.56 -4.34 12.59
CA LEU A 80 3.32 -2.90 12.68
C LEU A 80 4.57 -2.18 12.14
N GLU A 81 4.35 -1.35 11.12
CA GLU A 81 5.42 -0.53 10.57
C GLU A 81 6.00 0.32 11.72
N SER A 82 7.30 0.21 11.96
CA SER A 82 7.96 1.02 12.99
C SER A 82 7.91 2.51 12.61
N ASP A 83 7.94 3.38 13.59
CA ASP A 83 7.97 4.83 13.37
C ASP A 83 9.17 5.26 12.53
N SER A 84 10.32 4.60 12.71
CA SER A 84 11.53 4.84 11.91
C SER A 84 11.37 4.41 10.45
N ALA A 85 10.75 3.27 10.19
CA ALA A 85 10.47 2.80 8.84
C ALA A 85 9.48 3.74 8.13
N ARG A 86 8.45 4.20 8.83
CA ARG A 86 7.50 5.18 8.31
C ARG A 86 8.16 6.53 8.01
N ALA A 87 9.02 7.01 8.90
CA ALA A 87 9.73 8.27 8.74
C ALA A 87 10.71 8.26 7.55
N ALA A 88 11.19 7.09 7.14
CA ALA A 88 12.05 6.92 5.97
C ALA A 88 11.30 6.98 4.63
N ARG A 89 9.95 6.94 4.65
CA ARG A 89 9.13 6.98 3.43
C ARG A 89 8.94 8.41 2.92
N PRO A 90 8.73 8.60 1.60
CA PRO A 90 8.41 9.91 1.05
C PRO A 90 7.15 10.50 1.70
N MET A 91 7.27 11.70 2.24
CA MET A 91 6.18 12.41 2.90
C MET A 91 5.52 13.41 1.92
N PHE A 92 4.22 13.40 1.89
CA PHE A 92 3.36 14.32 1.15
C PHE A 92 2.41 15.00 2.13
N ARG A 93 1.57 15.90 1.62
CA ARG A 93 0.56 16.59 2.43
C ARG A 93 -0.82 16.41 1.83
N SER A 94 -1.80 16.16 2.69
CA SER A 94 -3.22 16.21 2.33
C SER A 94 -3.64 17.65 1.99
N THR A 95 -4.85 17.82 1.48
CA THR A 95 -5.42 19.14 1.18
C THR A 95 -5.43 20.08 2.39
N GLY A 96 -5.67 19.54 3.60
CA GLY A 96 -5.62 20.29 4.86
C GLY A 96 -4.24 20.36 5.51
N GLY A 97 -3.19 19.84 4.85
CA GLY A 97 -1.81 19.93 5.32
C GLY A 97 -1.36 18.79 6.25
N ARG A 98 -2.18 17.76 6.49
CA ARG A 98 -1.77 16.59 7.28
C ARG A 98 -0.64 15.82 6.56
N PRO A 99 0.35 15.28 7.28
CA PRO A 99 1.36 14.43 6.70
C PRO A 99 0.73 13.10 6.24
N VAL A 100 0.99 12.71 4.99
CA VAL A 100 0.63 11.41 4.42
C VAL A 100 1.84 10.79 3.75
N PHE A 101 1.99 9.46 3.80
CA PHE A 101 3.20 8.78 3.36
C PHE A 101 2.97 7.97 2.09
N GLY A 102 3.94 7.99 1.20
CA GLY A 102 3.97 7.21 -0.04
C GLY A 102 4.84 5.96 0.04
N GLY A 103 4.86 5.17 -1.03
CA GLY A 103 5.85 4.09 -1.22
C GLY A 103 5.64 2.82 -0.39
N GLY A 104 4.48 2.61 0.25
CA GLY A 104 4.32 1.44 1.10
C GLY A 104 2.88 1.16 1.56
N GLY A 105 1.91 1.39 0.70
CA GLY A 105 0.49 1.32 1.04
C GLY A 105 -0.02 2.63 1.65
N VAL A 106 -1.28 2.62 2.06
CA VAL A 106 -1.91 3.72 2.78
C VAL A 106 -1.62 3.55 4.27
N THR A 107 -0.88 4.50 4.85
CA THR A 107 -0.60 4.54 6.27
C THR A 107 -1.82 5.10 7.00
N PRO A 108 -2.34 4.44 8.05
CA PRO A 108 -3.50 4.94 8.77
C PRO A 108 -3.17 6.23 9.56
N ASP A 109 -4.18 7.07 9.74
CA ASP A 109 -4.12 8.24 10.62
C ASP A 109 -4.14 7.80 12.09
N ILE A 110 -4.86 6.71 12.38
CA ILE A 110 -4.95 6.09 13.71
C ILE A 110 -4.56 4.61 13.58
N VAL A 111 -3.45 4.23 14.20
CA VAL A 111 -2.99 2.84 14.17
C VAL A 111 -3.78 2.03 15.18
N VAL A 112 -4.47 1.00 14.68
CA VAL A 112 -5.13 -0.01 15.51
C VAL A 112 -4.58 -1.37 15.08
N PRO A 113 -3.76 -2.02 15.92
CA PRO A 113 -3.23 -3.34 15.62
C PRO A 113 -4.35 -4.38 15.54
N TYR A 114 -4.07 -5.50 14.85
CA TYR A 114 -4.97 -6.63 14.89
C TYR A 114 -5.05 -7.20 16.30
N ASP A 115 -6.24 -7.59 16.66
CA ASP A 115 -6.45 -8.40 17.87
C ASP A 115 -5.88 -9.79 17.60
N THR A 116 -4.89 -10.20 18.38
CA THR A 116 -4.31 -11.55 18.32
C THR A 116 -5.01 -12.38 19.36
N LEU A 117 -5.87 -13.32 18.91
CA LEU A 117 -6.44 -14.32 19.80
C LEU A 117 -5.32 -15.06 20.52
N THR A 118 -5.43 -15.14 21.82
CA THR A 118 -4.52 -15.94 22.63
C THR A 118 -4.84 -17.43 22.45
N ALA A 119 -3.90 -18.32 22.78
CA ALA A 119 -4.12 -19.76 22.71
C ALA A 119 -5.29 -20.25 23.58
N ALA A 120 -5.77 -19.42 24.51
CA ALA A 120 -6.94 -19.71 25.37
C ALA A 120 -8.27 -19.30 24.72
N GLU A 121 -8.24 -18.54 23.59
CA GLU A 121 -9.42 -18.07 22.85
C GLU A 121 -9.64 -18.83 21.54
N LEU A 122 -8.75 -19.78 21.22
CA LEU A 122 -8.84 -20.73 20.13
C LEU A 122 -9.37 -22.08 20.61
#